data_f94c8e4d79502cd74b41586622363ebd
#
_entry.id   f94c8e4d79502cd74b41586622363ebd
#
_cell.length_a   1.000
_cell.length_b   1.000
_cell.length_c   1.000
_cell.angle_alpha   90.00
_cell.angle_beta   90.00
_cell.angle_gamma   90.00
#
_symmetry.space_group_name_H-M   'P 1'
#
loop_
_entity.id
_entity.type
_entity.pdbx_description
1 polymer ?
#
loop_
_entity_poly.entity_id
_entity_poly.type
_entity_poly.pdbx_seq_one_letter_code
_entity_poly.pdbx_strand_id
1 'polypeptide(L)'
;MMLMVVFSASAMSYEQARDRALFLTDKMAYELNLNDEQYEAAYEVNLDYLMSINTYDDLYGTYWTRRNLDLSYILFDWQYSAFCSAAYFYRPLTWADGVWRFSIY
;
A
#
# COMPACT_ATOMS: atom_id res chain seq x y z
N MET A 1 2.63 24.49 -20.64
CA MET A 1 2.29 24.25 -20.19
C MET A 1 2.13 23.87 -19.20
N MET A 2 2.02 23.58 -18.84
CA MET A 2 1.78 23.26 -18.00
C MET A 2 1.29 22.52 -17.45
N LEU A 3 0.89 22.19 -17.29
CA LEU A 3 0.44 21.54 -16.69
C LEU A 3 0.78 20.70 -15.93
N MET A 4 1.33 20.31 -15.82
CA MET A 4 1.70 19.45 -15.12
C MET A 4 1.74 19.43 -13.82
N VAL A 5 1.76 20.21 -13.42
CA VAL A 5 1.64 20.60 -12.20
C VAL A 5 0.77 19.85 -11.34
N VAL A 6 -0.34 19.64 -11.75
CA VAL A 6 -1.28 18.98 -11.05
C VAL A 6 -0.93 17.64 -10.60
N PHE A 7 -0.18 16.98 -11.34
CA PHE A 7 0.16 15.64 -11.03
C PHE A 7 1.10 15.50 -9.91
N SER A 8 1.96 16.46 -9.71
CA SER A 8 2.86 16.43 -8.59
C SER A 8 2.11 16.44 -7.30
N ALA A 9 0.96 17.07 -7.29
CA ALA A 9 0.17 17.17 -6.08
C ALA A 9 -0.51 15.85 -5.74
N SER A 10 -0.69 14.97 -6.71
CA SER A 10 -1.35 13.70 -6.48
C SER A 10 -0.40 12.63 -5.99
N ALA A 11 0.86 12.69 -6.39
CA ALA A 11 1.82 11.66 -6.05
C ALA A 11 2.40 11.89 -4.67
N MET A 12 2.66 10.81 -3.96
CA MET A 12 3.35 10.88 -2.69
C MET A 12 4.83 11.08 -2.93
N SER A 13 5.49 11.85 -2.04
CA SER A 13 6.95 11.90 -2.04
C SER A 13 7.48 10.56 -1.53
N TYR A 14 8.75 10.30 -1.77
CA TYR A 14 9.37 9.09 -1.25
C TYR A 14 9.26 9.02 0.26
N GLU A 15 9.48 10.13 0.96
CA GLU A 15 9.41 10.14 2.42
C GLU A 15 8.01 9.81 2.93
N GLN A 16 7.00 10.36 2.29
CA GLN A 16 5.62 10.05 2.65
C GLN A 16 5.30 8.58 2.39
N ALA A 17 5.69 8.07 1.23
CA ALA A 17 5.44 6.69 0.88
C ALA A 17 6.16 5.74 1.84
N ARG A 18 7.41 6.08 2.20
CA ARG A 18 8.17 5.29 3.14
C ARG A 18 7.51 5.23 4.51
N ASP A 19 7.12 6.39 5.02
CA ASP A 19 6.49 6.45 6.34
C ASP A 19 5.19 5.67 6.38
N ARG A 20 4.39 5.80 5.33
CA ARG A 20 3.13 5.06 5.24
C ARG A 20 3.36 3.57 5.07
N ALA A 21 4.35 3.18 4.27
CA ALA A 21 4.68 1.78 4.08
C ALA A 21 5.16 1.14 5.38
N LEU A 22 5.98 1.87 6.15
CA LEU A 22 6.45 1.38 7.44
C LEU A 22 5.27 1.18 8.40
N PHE A 23 4.40 2.17 8.50
CA PHE A 23 3.24 2.07 9.39
C PHE A 23 2.34 0.90 9.00
N LEU A 24 2.05 0.79 7.71
CA LEU A 24 1.20 -0.28 7.19
C LEU A 24 1.82 -1.65 7.47
N THR A 25 3.13 -1.79 7.20
CA THR A 25 3.82 -3.06 7.39
C THR A 25 3.94 -3.41 8.87
N ASP A 26 4.15 -2.42 9.73
CA ASP A 26 4.18 -2.64 11.17
C ASP A 26 2.86 -3.21 11.67
N LYS A 27 1.75 -2.66 11.18
CA LYS A 27 0.43 -3.16 11.56
C LYS A 27 0.19 -4.56 11.01
N MET A 28 0.64 -4.82 9.79
CA MET A 28 0.56 -6.16 9.23
C MET A 28 1.36 -7.14 10.07
N ALA A 29 2.57 -6.74 10.47
CA ALA A 29 3.42 -7.61 11.28
C ALA A 29 2.76 -7.94 12.61
N TYR A 30 2.13 -6.97 13.22
CA TYR A 30 1.45 -7.16 14.50
C TYR A 30 0.24 -8.08 14.37
N GLU A 31 -0.61 -7.80 13.39
CA GLU A 31 -1.88 -8.54 13.25
C GLU A 31 -1.72 -9.90 12.56
N LEU A 32 -0.76 -10.01 11.65
CA LEU A 32 -0.55 -11.24 10.90
C LEU A 32 0.65 -12.03 11.41
N ASN A 33 1.34 -11.53 12.41
CA ASN A 33 2.49 -12.20 13.01
C ASN A 33 3.58 -12.50 11.97
N LEU A 34 4.02 -11.48 11.23
CA LEU A 34 5.03 -11.65 10.20
C LEU A 34 6.39 -11.98 10.82
N ASN A 35 7.14 -12.86 10.18
CA ASN A 35 8.54 -13.05 10.56
C ASN A 35 9.39 -11.96 9.89
N ASP A 36 10.69 -11.94 10.18
CA ASP A 36 11.58 -10.89 9.70
C ASP A 36 11.67 -10.84 8.19
N GLU A 37 11.73 -11.99 7.54
CA GLU A 37 11.80 -12.05 6.08
C GLU A 37 10.50 -11.55 5.45
N GLN A 38 9.38 -11.93 6.03
CA GLN A 38 8.08 -11.48 5.55
C GLN A 38 7.93 -9.97 5.74
N TYR A 39 8.42 -9.46 6.87
CA TYR A 39 8.35 -8.03 7.15
C TYR A 39 9.09 -7.23 6.09
N GLU A 40 10.33 -7.61 5.81
CA GLU A 40 11.13 -6.88 4.82
C GLU A 40 10.51 -6.94 3.44
N ALA A 41 10.06 -8.12 3.03
CA ALA A 41 9.45 -8.29 1.72
C ALA A 41 8.13 -7.51 1.62
N ALA A 42 7.32 -7.55 2.65
CA ALA A 42 6.04 -6.84 2.66
C ALA A 42 6.25 -5.33 2.64
N TYR A 43 7.28 -4.85 3.36
CA TYR A 43 7.60 -3.43 3.35
C TYR A 43 7.93 -2.96 1.94
N GLU A 44 8.77 -3.70 1.23
CA GLU A 44 9.16 -3.31 -0.12
C GLU A 44 7.98 -3.31 -1.08
N VAL A 45 7.11 -4.30 -0.95
CA VAL A 45 5.93 -4.40 -1.79
C VAL A 45 4.97 -3.24 -1.51
N ASN A 46 4.77 -2.91 -0.24
CA ASN A 46 3.91 -1.79 0.14
C ASN A 46 4.50 -0.46 -0.33
N LEU A 47 5.81 -0.29 -0.19
CA LEU A 47 6.49 0.92 -0.63
C LEU A 47 6.34 1.12 -2.14
N ASP A 48 6.60 0.07 -2.90
CA ASP A 48 6.48 0.13 -4.36
C ASP A 48 5.06 0.50 -4.79
N TYR A 49 4.07 -0.07 -4.14
CA TYR A 49 2.68 0.25 -4.44
C TYR A 49 2.40 1.73 -4.19
N LEU A 50 2.77 2.23 -3.01
CA LEU A 50 2.48 3.61 -2.66
C LEU A 50 3.22 4.60 -3.55
N MET A 51 4.43 4.26 -3.98
CA MET A 51 5.19 5.11 -4.88
C MET A 51 4.66 5.08 -6.32
N SER A 52 3.90 4.04 -6.66
CA SER A 52 3.36 3.90 -8.02
C SER A 52 2.04 4.62 -8.21
N ILE A 53 1.38 5.02 -7.13
CA ILE A 53 0.06 5.66 -7.21
C ILE A 53 0.21 7.13 -7.54
N ASN A 54 -0.27 7.52 -8.71
CA ASN A 54 -0.24 8.92 -9.15
C ASN A 54 -1.64 9.47 -9.37
N THR A 55 -2.59 8.62 -9.71
CA THR A 55 -3.95 9.05 -10.02
C THR A 55 -4.96 8.15 -9.33
N TYR A 56 -6.20 8.59 -9.33
CA TYR A 56 -7.30 7.82 -8.78
C TYR A 56 -7.40 6.44 -9.42
N ASP A 57 -7.14 6.35 -10.72
CA ASP A 57 -7.26 5.08 -11.43
C ASP A 57 -6.21 4.05 -10.99
N ASP A 58 -5.10 4.51 -10.42
CA ASP A 58 -4.04 3.62 -9.96
C ASP A 58 -4.40 2.88 -8.68
N LEU A 59 -5.38 3.36 -7.93
CA LEU A 59 -5.70 2.81 -6.61
C LEU A 59 -5.92 1.31 -6.59
N TYR A 60 -6.74 0.82 -7.50
CA TYR A 60 -7.10 -0.61 -7.54
C TYR A 60 -6.83 -1.21 -8.91
N GLY A 61 -5.85 -0.65 -9.61
CA GLY A 61 -5.46 -1.12 -10.94
C GLY A 61 -4.31 -2.10 -10.88
N THR A 62 -3.42 -2.02 -11.88
CA THR A 62 -2.32 -2.95 -12.04
C THR A 62 -1.38 -3.00 -10.84
N TYR A 63 -1.05 -1.84 -10.27
CA TYR A 63 -0.12 -1.80 -9.14
C TYR A 63 -0.70 -2.46 -7.89
N TRP A 64 -1.97 -2.25 -7.66
CA TRP A 64 -2.69 -2.86 -6.54
C TRP A 64 -2.78 -4.38 -6.73
N THR A 65 -3.10 -4.80 -7.95
CA THR A 65 -3.20 -6.23 -8.26
C THR A 65 -1.84 -6.91 -8.09
N ARG A 66 -0.77 -6.26 -8.55
CA ARG A 66 0.57 -6.81 -8.39
C ARG A 66 0.97 -6.89 -6.93
N ARG A 67 0.68 -5.84 -6.15
CA ARG A 67 0.97 -5.83 -4.73
C ARG A 67 0.30 -7.01 -4.02
N ASN A 68 -0.98 -7.22 -4.31
CA ASN A 68 -1.73 -8.29 -3.66
C ASN A 68 -1.21 -9.67 -4.09
N LEU A 69 -0.82 -9.81 -5.35
CA LEU A 69 -0.24 -11.05 -5.84
C LEU A 69 1.08 -11.33 -5.14
N ASP A 70 1.95 -10.33 -5.04
CA ASP A 70 3.24 -10.49 -4.37
C ASP A 70 3.04 -10.89 -2.92
N LEU A 71 2.09 -10.26 -2.23
CA LEU A 71 1.80 -10.60 -0.85
C LEU A 71 1.27 -12.02 -0.72
N SER A 72 0.55 -12.54 -1.72
CA SER A 72 0.07 -13.92 -1.69
C SER A 72 1.22 -14.92 -1.69
N TYR A 73 2.38 -14.55 -2.23
CA TYR A 73 3.56 -15.40 -2.20
C TYR A 73 4.39 -15.21 -0.94
N ILE A 74 4.35 -14.03 -0.35
CA ILE A 74 5.11 -13.70 0.84
C ILE A 74 4.43 -14.27 2.10
N LEU A 75 3.11 -14.20 2.14
CA LEU A 75 2.33 -14.58 3.31
C LEU A 75 1.94 -16.07 3.27
N PHE A 76 1.80 -16.67 4.44
CA PHE A 76 1.22 -18.01 4.53
C PHE A 76 -0.27 -17.91 4.24
N ASP A 77 -0.91 -19.02 3.92
CA ASP A 77 -2.31 -19.03 3.53
C ASP A 77 -3.22 -18.34 4.53
N TRP A 78 -3.05 -18.62 5.82
CA TRP A 78 -3.91 -18.01 6.83
C TRP A 78 -3.66 -16.50 6.95
N GLN A 79 -2.39 -16.10 6.78
CA GLN A 79 -2.04 -14.69 6.83
C GLN A 79 -2.66 -13.95 5.65
N TYR A 80 -2.59 -14.53 4.47
CA TYR A 80 -3.15 -13.89 3.28
C TYR A 80 -4.67 -13.80 3.38
N SER A 81 -5.32 -14.83 3.90
CA SER A 81 -6.75 -14.82 4.11
C SER A 81 -7.15 -13.70 5.07
N ALA A 82 -6.42 -13.55 6.18
CA ALA A 82 -6.65 -12.48 7.13
C ALA A 82 -6.38 -11.11 6.52
N PHE A 83 -5.33 -11.01 5.70
CA PHE A 83 -5.00 -9.79 4.98
C PHE A 83 -6.16 -9.36 4.07
N CYS A 84 -6.70 -10.28 3.31
CA CYS A 84 -7.80 -9.98 2.40
C CYS A 84 -9.08 -9.59 3.15
N SER A 85 -9.26 -10.10 4.36
CA SER A 85 -10.45 -9.81 5.16
C SER A 85 -10.38 -8.46 5.87
N ALA A 86 -9.19 -7.90 5.99
CA ALA A 86 -9.01 -6.60 6.64
C ALA A 86 -8.98 -5.51 5.59
N ALA A 87 -10.06 -4.74 5.51
CA ALA A 87 -10.18 -3.70 4.48
C ALA A 87 -9.01 -2.70 4.52
N TYR A 88 -8.54 -2.36 5.71
CA TYR A 88 -7.45 -1.40 5.84
C TYR A 88 -6.11 -1.96 5.35
N PHE A 89 -5.96 -3.28 5.20
CA PHE A 89 -4.78 -3.88 4.57
C PHE A 89 -5.00 -4.07 3.07
N TYR A 90 -6.17 -4.56 2.71
CA TYR A 90 -6.48 -4.92 1.33
C TYR A 90 -6.64 -3.68 0.46
N ARG A 91 -7.26 -2.64 1.01
CA ARG A 91 -7.44 -1.35 0.35
C ARG A 91 -6.92 -0.24 1.25
N PRO A 92 -5.58 -0.13 1.36
CA PRO A 92 -4.99 0.77 2.36
C PRO A 92 -5.13 2.24 2.02
N LEU A 93 -5.40 2.56 0.77
CA LEU A 93 -5.43 3.93 0.29
C LEU A 93 -6.74 4.20 -0.42
N THR A 94 -7.35 5.36 -0.14
CA THR A 94 -8.55 5.80 -0.83
C THR A 94 -8.39 7.26 -1.23
N TRP A 95 -9.26 7.71 -2.12
CA TRP A 95 -9.27 9.09 -2.57
C TRP A 95 -10.63 9.67 -2.27
N ALA A 96 -10.68 10.73 -1.47
CA ALA A 96 -11.94 11.35 -1.12
C ALA A 96 -11.72 12.84 -0.92
N ASP A 97 -12.64 13.63 -1.45
CA ASP A 97 -12.61 15.10 -1.31
C ASP A 97 -11.28 15.72 -1.74
N GLY A 98 -10.69 15.15 -2.78
CA GLY A 98 -9.46 15.69 -3.34
C GLY A 98 -8.19 15.35 -2.58
N VAL A 99 -8.26 14.42 -1.62
CA VAL A 99 -7.08 14.02 -0.85
C VAL A 99 -6.97 12.51 -0.74
N TRP A 100 -5.72 12.06 -0.59
CA TRP A 100 -5.43 10.66 -0.33
C TRP A 100 -5.67 10.40 1.15
N ARG A 101 -6.32 9.28 1.45
CA ARG A 101 -6.56 8.88 2.83
C ARG A 101 -6.10 7.45 3.04
N PHE A 102 -5.49 7.21 4.20
CA PHE A 102 -5.07 5.86 4.57
C PHE A 102 -6.12 5.24 5.47
N SER A 103 -6.61 4.09 5.07
CA SER A 103 -7.70 3.41 5.77
C SER A 103 -7.31 2.97 7.17
N ILE A 104 -6.02 2.75 7.39
CA ILE A 104 -5.52 2.22 8.65
C ILE A 104 -5.42 3.28 9.75
N TYR A 105 -5.56 4.52 9.42
CA TYR A 105 -5.52 5.59 10.43
C TYR A 105 -6.90 5.87 11.05
#